data_7c52e42cbf69352912901fc86150121a
#
_entry.id   7c52e42cbf69352912901fc86150121a
#
_cell.length_a   1.000
_cell.length_b   1.000
_cell.length_c   1.000
_cell.angle_alpha   90.00
_cell.angle_beta   90.00
_cell.angle_gamma   90.00
#
_symmetry.space_group_name_H-M   'P 1'
#
loop_
_entity.id
_entity.type
_entity.pdbx_description
1 polymer ?
#
loop_
_entity_poly.entity_id
_entity_poly.type
_entity_poly.pdbx_seq_one_letter_code
_entity_poly.pdbx_strand_id
1 'polypeptide(L)'
;MTDADPSVDDAVDALDAQEGWQAEGFAARVHYRGAGDRYSVEYYAPSDCVLYWKVNGDEEIAVPVGRESVPDPLRERVRLDLDEAGIDPSIEARVV
;
A
#
# COMPACT_ATOMS: atom_id res chain seq x y z
N MET A 1 -27.59 13.37 2.23
CA MET A 1 -26.53 13.14 1.31
C MET A 1 -25.17 13.18 2.02
N THR A 2 -24.32 12.30 1.65
CA THR A 2 -23.02 12.24 2.30
C THR A 2 -22.08 13.29 1.75
N ASP A 3 -21.25 13.83 2.64
CA ASP A 3 -20.22 14.77 2.25
C ASP A 3 -18.84 14.17 2.34
N ALA A 4 -18.76 12.85 2.46
CA ALA A 4 -17.49 12.18 2.44
C ALA A 4 -16.78 12.47 1.12
N ASP A 5 -15.48 12.64 1.17
CA ASP A 5 -14.70 12.82 -0.05
C ASP A 5 -14.76 11.53 -0.85
N PRO A 6 -15.45 11.51 -2.01
CA PRO A 6 -15.62 10.28 -2.77
C PRO A 6 -14.30 9.70 -3.24
N SER A 7 -13.29 10.54 -3.44
CA SER A 7 -12.01 10.04 -3.96
C SER A 7 -11.26 9.19 -2.94
N VAL A 8 -11.39 9.49 -1.65
CA VAL A 8 -10.76 8.69 -0.59
C VAL A 8 -11.39 7.30 -0.54
N ASP A 9 -12.72 7.26 -0.47
CA ASP A 9 -13.44 5.99 -0.39
C ASP A 9 -13.26 5.19 -1.67
N ASP A 10 -13.31 5.85 -2.82
CA ASP A 10 -13.16 5.18 -4.11
C ASP A 10 -11.79 4.54 -4.25
N ALA A 11 -10.75 5.23 -3.82
CA ALA A 11 -9.38 4.70 -3.92
C ALA A 11 -9.21 3.47 -3.05
N VAL A 12 -9.65 3.53 -1.79
CA VAL A 12 -9.54 2.41 -0.86
C VAL A 12 -10.38 1.23 -1.36
N ASP A 13 -11.60 1.49 -1.82
CA ASP A 13 -12.49 0.45 -2.33
C ASP A 13 -11.91 -0.20 -3.59
N ALA A 14 -11.30 0.60 -4.46
CA ALA A 14 -10.69 0.08 -5.68
C ALA A 14 -9.52 -0.84 -5.37
N LEU A 15 -8.71 -0.50 -4.37
CA LEU A 15 -7.64 -1.39 -3.93
C LEU A 15 -8.20 -2.64 -3.26
N ASP A 16 -9.20 -2.48 -2.41
CA ASP A 16 -9.81 -3.62 -1.72
C ASP A 16 -10.39 -4.64 -2.71
N ALA A 17 -10.79 -4.19 -3.87
CA ALA A 17 -11.30 -5.06 -4.93
C ALA A 17 -10.21 -5.88 -5.60
N GLN A 18 -8.95 -5.53 -5.43
CA GLN A 18 -7.84 -6.26 -6.00
C GLN A 18 -7.41 -7.40 -5.06
N GLU A 19 -6.92 -8.47 -5.66
CA GLU A 19 -6.50 -9.63 -4.89
C GLU A 19 -5.41 -9.27 -3.88
N GLY A 20 -5.62 -9.67 -2.64
CA GLY A 20 -4.65 -9.48 -1.58
C GLY A 20 -4.79 -8.19 -0.80
N TRP A 21 -5.45 -7.20 -1.37
CA TRP A 21 -5.66 -5.93 -0.68
C TRP A 21 -6.86 -5.99 0.23
N GLN A 22 -6.77 -5.34 1.38
CA GLN A 22 -7.86 -5.23 2.35
C GLN A 22 -8.01 -3.80 2.81
N ALA A 23 -9.24 -3.31 2.80
CA ALA A 23 -9.53 -1.98 3.33
C ALA A 23 -9.53 -2.01 4.86
N GLU A 24 -8.89 -1.01 5.46
CA GLU A 24 -8.83 -0.84 6.91
C GLU A 24 -9.05 0.64 7.21
N GLY A 25 -10.28 1.03 7.48
CA GLY A 25 -10.61 2.43 7.72
C GLY A 25 -10.34 3.27 6.47
N PHE A 26 -9.45 4.25 6.59
CA PHE A 26 -9.08 5.12 5.47
C PHE A 26 -7.84 4.62 4.72
N ALA A 27 -7.46 3.39 4.94
CA ALA A 27 -6.27 2.81 4.34
C ALA A 27 -6.60 1.49 3.66
N ALA A 28 -5.69 1.04 2.79
CA ALA A 28 -5.74 -0.31 2.24
C ALA A 28 -4.38 -0.94 2.45
N ARG A 29 -4.36 -2.22 2.76
CA ARG A 29 -3.14 -2.95 3.08
C ARG A 29 -3.03 -4.21 2.26
N VAL A 30 -1.81 -4.52 1.87
CA VAL A 30 -1.48 -5.76 1.17
C VAL A 30 -0.18 -6.32 1.74
N HIS A 31 -0.04 -7.63 1.68
CA HIS A 31 1.18 -8.31 2.11
C HIS A 31 1.84 -8.97 0.92
N TYR A 32 3.14 -8.74 0.77
CA TYR A 32 3.92 -9.34 -0.32
C TYR A 32 5.16 -10.01 0.21
N ARG A 33 5.67 -10.96 -0.56
CA ARG A 33 6.97 -11.59 -0.31
C ARG A 33 7.92 -11.18 -1.41
N GLY A 34 9.17 -10.91 -1.02
CA GLY A 34 10.21 -10.62 -1.98
C GLY A 34 11.56 -10.85 -1.35
N ALA A 35 12.49 -11.43 -2.10
CA ALA A 35 13.88 -11.68 -1.66
C ALA A 35 13.95 -12.44 -0.33
N GLY A 36 13.00 -13.34 -0.07
CA GLY A 36 12.99 -14.13 1.16
C GLY A 36 12.35 -13.44 2.35
N ASP A 37 11.97 -12.19 2.21
CA ASP A 37 11.35 -11.42 3.28
C ASP A 37 9.87 -11.18 3.01
N ARG A 38 9.15 -10.85 4.05
CA ARG A 38 7.75 -10.45 3.93
C ARG A 38 7.63 -8.95 4.16
N TYR A 39 6.76 -8.32 3.39
CA TYR A 39 6.51 -6.89 3.47
C TYR A 39 5.02 -6.63 3.59
N SER A 40 4.67 -5.61 4.36
CA SER A 40 3.32 -5.09 4.40
C SER A 40 3.35 -3.71 3.76
N VAL A 41 2.38 -3.46 2.88
CA VAL A 41 2.31 -2.19 2.17
C VAL A 41 0.98 -1.56 2.51
N GLU A 42 1.01 -0.31 2.90
CA GLU A 42 -0.20 0.41 3.27
C GLU A 42 -0.33 1.66 2.40
N TYR A 43 -1.47 1.81 1.75
CA TYR A 43 -1.86 3.05 1.11
C TYR A 43 -2.75 3.81 2.09
N TYR A 44 -2.29 4.96 2.54
CA TYR A 44 -3.04 5.79 3.47
C TYR A 44 -3.69 6.93 2.69
N ALA A 45 -4.99 6.84 2.46
CA ALA A 45 -5.71 7.73 1.57
C ALA A 45 -5.71 9.20 2.01
N PRO A 46 -5.89 9.51 3.31
CA PRO A 46 -5.92 10.93 3.72
C PRO A 46 -4.66 11.71 3.38
N SER A 47 -3.51 11.06 3.39
CA SER A 47 -2.24 11.69 3.05
C SER A 47 -1.76 11.35 1.64
N ASP A 48 -2.49 10.48 0.96
CA ASP A 48 -2.15 10.02 -0.39
C ASP A 48 -0.71 9.55 -0.44
N CYS A 49 -0.36 8.62 0.46
CA CYS A 49 1.00 8.11 0.59
C CYS A 49 1.02 6.60 0.73
N VAL A 50 2.19 6.03 0.41
CA VAL A 50 2.45 4.59 0.53
C VAL A 50 3.50 4.38 1.61
N LEU A 51 3.21 3.48 2.52
CA LEU A 51 4.10 3.13 3.62
C LEU A 51 4.49 1.67 3.48
N TYR A 52 5.78 1.40 3.69
CA TYR A 52 6.30 0.04 3.66
C TYR A 52 6.72 -0.41 5.05
N TRP A 53 6.43 -1.67 5.33
CA TRP A 53 6.79 -2.31 6.58
C TRP A 53 7.46 -3.63 6.24
N LYS A 54 8.55 -3.95 6.93
CA LYS A 54 9.17 -5.25 6.84
C LYS A 54 8.69 -6.09 8.02
N VAL A 55 8.15 -7.27 7.72
CA VAL A 55 7.60 -8.14 8.74
C VAL A 55 8.65 -9.19 9.09
N ASN A 56 9.09 -9.17 10.33
CA ASN A 56 10.06 -10.14 10.81
C ASN A 56 9.36 -11.44 11.21
N GLY A 57 9.77 -12.45 10.50
CA GLY A 57 9.37 -13.83 10.56
C GLY A 57 8.50 -14.29 11.72
N ASP A 58 9.14 -14.97 12.65
CA ASP A 58 8.42 -15.70 13.68
C ASP A 58 7.75 -14.83 14.74
N GLU A 59 8.17 -13.57 14.84
CA GLU A 59 7.67 -12.69 15.88
C GLU A 59 6.54 -11.80 15.40
N GLU A 60 6.26 -11.82 14.12
CA GLU A 60 5.21 -11.01 13.50
C GLU A 60 5.33 -9.52 13.82
N ILE A 61 6.55 -9.06 13.98
CA ILE A 61 6.83 -7.66 14.24
C ILE A 61 7.04 -6.95 12.91
N ALA A 62 6.27 -5.90 12.68
CA ALA A 62 6.41 -5.07 11.49
C ALA A 62 7.22 -3.82 11.85
N VAL A 63 8.24 -3.55 11.06
CA VAL A 63 9.13 -2.39 11.26
C VAL A 63 9.02 -1.51 10.02
N PRO A 64 8.76 -0.20 10.18
CA PRO A 64 8.70 0.69 9.02
C PRO A 64 10.06 0.76 8.33
N VAL A 65 10.04 0.71 7.01
CA VAL A 65 11.26 0.79 6.19
C VAL A 65 11.03 1.79 5.07
N GLY A 66 12.14 2.36 4.57
CA GLY A 66 12.08 3.21 3.40
C GLY A 66 11.91 2.37 2.14
N ARG A 67 11.41 3.01 1.08
CA ARG A 67 11.18 2.30 -0.18
C ARG A 67 12.47 1.71 -0.76
N GLU A 68 13.60 2.30 -0.49
CA GLU A 68 14.88 1.81 -0.97
C GLU A 68 15.27 0.46 -0.36
N SER A 69 14.65 0.10 0.76
CA SER A 69 14.86 -1.21 1.40
C SER A 69 13.92 -2.28 0.86
N VAL A 70 13.02 -1.91 -0.03
CA VAL A 70 12.04 -2.83 -0.62
C VAL A 70 12.52 -3.22 -2.01
N PRO A 71 12.48 -4.51 -2.37
CA PRO A 71 12.91 -4.93 -3.71
C PRO A 71 12.14 -4.23 -4.82
N ASP A 72 12.84 -3.89 -5.91
CA ASP A 72 12.22 -3.21 -7.05
C ASP A 72 10.97 -3.91 -7.59
N PRO A 73 10.97 -5.23 -7.75
CA PRO A 73 9.76 -5.89 -8.26
C PRO A 73 8.53 -5.66 -7.40
N LEU A 74 8.68 -5.57 -6.07
CA LEU A 74 7.55 -5.28 -5.18
C LEU A 74 7.07 -3.85 -5.35
N ARG A 75 7.99 -2.90 -5.44
CA ARG A 75 7.63 -1.50 -5.65
C ARG A 75 6.91 -1.30 -6.97
N GLU A 76 7.37 -1.99 -8.01
CA GLU A 76 6.72 -1.94 -9.31
C GLU A 76 5.31 -2.52 -9.22
N ARG A 77 5.12 -3.62 -8.51
CA ARG A 77 3.81 -4.22 -8.32
C ARG A 77 2.86 -3.26 -7.61
N VAL A 78 3.35 -2.56 -6.59
CA VAL A 78 2.55 -1.57 -5.88
C VAL A 78 2.10 -0.46 -6.84
N ARG A 79 3.03 0.02 -7.67
CA ARG A 79 2.68 1.07 -8.64
C ARG A 79 1.62 0.59 -9.64
N LEU A 80 1.71 -0.65 -10.08
CA LEU A 80 0.71 -1.22 -10.98
C LEU A 80 -0.65 -1.33 -10.30
N ASP A 81 -0.67 -1.77 -9.06
CA ASP A 81 -1.90 -1.90 -8.30
C ASP A 81 -2.55 -0.54 -8.07
N LEU A 82 -1.75 0.48 -7.76
CA LEU A 82 -2.25 1.83 -7.59
C LEU A 82 -2.85 2.35 -8.91
N ASP A 83 -2.14 2.14 -10.01
CA ASP A 83 -2.60 2.60 -11.31
C ASP A 83 -3.93 1.96 -11.68
N GLU A 84 -4.09 0.67 -11.43
CA GLU A 84 -5.34 -0.03 -11.68
C GLU A 84 -6.47 0.50 -10.83
N ALA A 85 -6.17 1.00 -9.65
CA ALA A 85 -7.16 1.56 -8.74
C ALA A 85 -7.49 3.02 -9.07
N GLY A 86 -6.86 3.60 -10.09
CA GLY A 86 -7.07 5.00 -10.44
C GLY A 86 -6.29 5.96 -9.56
N ILE A 87 -5.30 5.47 -8.84
CA ILE A 87 -4.45 6.27 -7.97
C ILE A 87 -3.15 6.58 -8.71
N ASP A 88 -2.64 7.80 -8.56
CA ASP A 88 -1.38 8.19 -9.19
C ASP A 88 -0.25 7.29 -8.68
N PRO A 89 0.32 6.44 -9.54
CA PRO A 89 1.36 5.51 -9.09
C PRO A 89 2.63 6.19 -8.62
N SER A 90 2.86 7.44 -9.00
CA SER A 90 4.07 8.16 -8.59
C SER A 90 4.12 8.43 -7.09
N ILE A 91 3.02 8.30 -6.37
CA ILE A 91 3.03 8.49 -4.92
C ILE A 91 3.89 7.45 -4.22
N GLU A 92 4.07 6.28 -4.84
CA GLU A 92 4.92 5.24 -4.28
C GLU A 92 6.37 5.72 -4.14
N ALA A 93 6.80 6.64 -4.99
CA ALA A 93 8.16 7.16 -4.98
C ALA A 93 8.33 8.40 -4.11
N ARG A 94 7.26 8.89 -3.48
CA ARG A 94 7.36 10.06 -2.61
C ARG A 94 8.08 9.70 -1.33
N VAL A 95 8.92 10.64 -0.88
CA VAL A 95 9.56 10.53 0.43
C VAL A 95 8.61 11.13 1.45
N VAL A 96 8.29 10.33 2.44
CA VAL A 96 7.36 10.75 3.48
C VAL A 96 8.10 11.18 4.71
#